data_404153b9d2a164617284fadec2622542
#
_entry.id   404153b9d2a164617284fadec2622542
#
_cell.length_a   1.000
_cell.length_b   1.000
_cell.length_c   1.000
_cell.angle_alpha   90.00
_cell.angle_beta   90.00
_cell.angle_gamma   90.00
#
_symmetry.space_group_name_H-M   'P 1'
#
loop_
_entity.id
_entity.type
_entity.pdbx_description
1 polymer ?
#
loop_
_entity_poly.entity_id
_entity_poly.type
_entity_poly.pdbx_seq_one_letter_code
_entity_poly.pdbx_strand_id
1 'polypeptide(L)'
;AIAANQNRIPLAKMAVEETGMGVVEDKVIKNHYAAEYVYNKYKDVKTCGVLEQDDNYGIKKIAEPIGVIAAVIPTTNPTSTAIFKTLISLKTRNGIIISPHPRAKKSTIEAAKIVLEAAVKAGAPEGIISWIDVPSLELTNLLMQSADIILATGGPGMVKAAYSSGKPALGVGPGNTPAVIDETADIVLAVNSIIHSKTFDNGMICASEQSVIVSDKIYEQVRNEFMKRGCYLLNAEQTEKVRKTIIINGALNAKIVGQSAYTIAKLAGIDVDENIKILVGEVESVELSEEFAHEKLSPVLAMYKASSFDDALSKAYRLIEDGGLGHTSSLYINTVTEKEKIEKFYNTMKTCRVLINTPSSQGGIGDIYNFKLAPSLTLGCGSWGGNS
;
A
#
# COMPACT_ATOMS: atom_id res chain seq x y z
N ALA A 1 9.71 3.18 19.33
CA ALA A 1 8.92 4.23 18.68
C ALA A 1 9.62 5.59 18.71
N ILE A 2 9.95 6.13 19.90
CA ILE A 2 10.57 7.48 20.03
C ILE A 2 11.83 7.62 19.16
N ALA A 3 12.79 6.69 19.27
CA ALA A 3 14.03 6.74 18.51
C ALA A 3 13.79 6.72 16.99
N ALA A 4 12.88 5.87 16.51
CA ALA A 4 12.51 5.83 15.10
C ALA A 4 11.87 7.15 14.64
N ASN A 5 10.98 7.73 15.45
CA ASN A 5 10.34 9.00 15.13
C ASN A 5 11.33 10.18 15.10
N GLN A 6 12.28 10.22 16.02
CA GLN A 6 13.35 11.22 16.04
C GLN A 6 14.24 11.16 14.80
N ASN A 7 14.43 9.97 14.24
CA ASN A 7 15.23 9.73 13.04
C ASN A 7 14.39 9.69 11.74
N ARG A 8 13.11 10.08 11.76
CA ARG A 8 12.22 10.00 10.60
C ARG A 8 12.71 10.76 9.38
N ILE A 9 13.37 11.91 9.58
CA ILE A 9 13.90 12.74 8.49
C ILE A 9 15.17 12.13 7.88
N PRO A 10 16.24 11.82 8.64
CA PRO A 10 17.41 11.15 8.08
C PRO A 10 17.07 9.85 7.35
N LEU A 11 16.21 9.02 7.92
CA LEU A 11 15.77 7.76 7.30
C LEU A 11 15.01 7.98 5.98
N ALA A 12 14.17 9.02 5.90
CA ALA A 12 13.46 9.36 4.67
C ALA A 12 14.42 9.81 3.55
N LYS A 13 15.37 10.69 3.87
CA LYS A 13 16.43 11.12 2.95
C LYS A 13 17.24 9.93 2.43
N MET A 14 17.72 9.10 3.35
CA MET A 14 18.50 7.91 3.01
C MET A 14 17.74 6.94 2.09
N ALA A 15 16.42 6.74 2.33
CA ALA A 15 15.58 5.89 1.49
C ALA A 15 15.44 6.43 0.07
N VAL A 16 15.23 7.74 -0.11
CA VAL A 16 15.14 8.36 -1.43
C VAL A 16 16.49 8.32 -2.15
N GLU A 17 17.58 8.67 -1.47
CA GLU A 17 18.93 8.64 -2.04
C GLU A 17 19.34 7.24 -2.48
N GLU A 18 19.04 6.21 -1.68
CA GLU A 18 19.41 4.83 -2.00
C GLU A 18 18.58 4.23 -3.15
N THR A 19 17.26 4.52 -3.17
CA THR A 19 16.34 3.87 -4.10
C THR A 19 16.08 4.69 -5.37
N GLY A 20 16.27 6.00 -5.32
CA GLY A 20 15.87 6.94 -6.37
C GLY A 20 14.35 7.08 -6.52
N MET A 21 13.58 6.72 -5.48
CA MET A 21 12.10 6.62 -5.54
C MET A 21 11.44 7.49 -4.48
N GLY A 22 10.35 8.16 -4.88
CA GLY A 22 9.44 8.86 -4.00
C GLY A 22 9.88 10.26 -3.60
N VAL A 23 9.26 10.77 -2.54
CA VAL A 23 9.40 12.14 -2.05
C VAL A 23 9.82 12.09 -0.58
N VAL A 24 10.87 12.87 -0.23
CA VAL A 24 11.43 12.86 1.14
C VAL A 24 10.38 13.25 2.17
N GLU A 25 9.63 14.32 1.92
CA GLU A 25 8.61 14.86 2.82
C GLU A 25 7.52 13.81 3.13
N ASP A 26 7.07 13.10 2.11
CA ASP A 26 6.05 12.06 2.25
C ASP A 26 6.59 10.81 2.98
N LYS A 27 7.86 10.46 2.75
CA LYS A 27 8.52 9.39 3.52
C LYS A 27 8.75 9.76 4.98
N VAL A 28 8.94 11.04 5.29
CA VAL A 28 8.96 11.54 6.68
C VAL A 28 7.62 11.29 7.35
N ILE A 29 6.49 11.58 6.65
CA ILE A 29 5.14 11.30 7.13
C ILE A 29 4.94 9.79 7.35
N LYS A 30 5.38 8.96 6.41
CA LYS A 30 5.30 7.49 6.54
C LYS A 30 6.08 6.95 7.72
N ASN A 31 7.31 7.44 7.95
CA ASN A 31 8.13 7.04 9.08
C ASN A 31 7.51 7.48 10.43
N HIS A 32 6.98 8.70 10.47
CA HIS A 32 6.24 9.21 11.63
C HIS A 32 5.02 8.34 11.93
N TYR A 33 4.22 8.04 10.92
CA TYR A 33 3.06 7.17 11.03
C TYR A 33 3.42 5.78 11.56
N ALA A 34 4.44 5.14 10.97
CA ALA A 34 4.88 3.81 11.38
C ALA A 34 5.43 3.77 12.82
N ALA A 35 6.04 4.86 13.28
CA ALA A 35 6.60 4.97 14.62
C ALA A 35 5.56 5.37 15.67
N GLU A 36 4.85 6.49 15.46
CA GLU A 36 4.04 7.12 16.50
C GLU A 36 2.58 6.67 16.48
N TYR A 37 1.94 6.64 15.29
CA TYR A 37 0.53 6.22 15.21
C TYR A 37 0.36 4.75 15.56
N VAL A 38 1.24 3.89 15.07
CA VAL A 38 1.26 2.46 15.40
C VAL A 38 1.47 2.26 16.90
N TYR A 39 2.45 2.95 17.49
CA TYR A 39 2.69 2.89 18.92
C TYR A 39 1.47 3.33 19.73
N ASN A 40 0.91 4.50 19.42
CA ASN A 40 -0.23 5.04 20.15
C ASN A 40 -1.46 4.15 20.08
N LYS A 41 -1.69 3.48 18.94
CA LYS A 41 -2.79 2.54 18.80
C LYS A 41 -2.63 1.28 19.63
N TYR A 42 -1.41 0.73 19.70
CA TYR A 42 -1.19 -0.60 20.27
C TYR A 42 -0.53 -0.61 21.65
N LYS A 43 -0.04 0.52 22.17
CA LYS A 43 0.70 0.58 23.46
C LYS A 43 -0.07 -0.05 24.62
N ASP A 44 -1.37 0.15 24.69
CA ASP A 44 -2.24 -0.33 25.76
C ASP A 44 -2.92 -1.67 25.47
N VAL A 45 -2.74 -2.21 24.25
CA VAL A 45 -3.28 -3.52 23.87
C VAL A 45 -2.50 -4.62 24.57
N LYS A 46 -3.18 -5.49 25.30
CA LYS A 46 -2.56 -6.66 25.94
C LYS A 46 -2.24 -7.71 24.89
N THR A 47 -0.97 -8.05 24.74
CA THR A 47 -0.48 -8.96 23.72
C THR A 47 0.21 -10.21 24.26
N CYS A 48 0.32 -10.35 25.59
CA CYS A 48 0.89 -11.51 26.24
C CYS A 48 0.19 -11.83 27.56
N GLY A 49 0.17 -13.10 27.94
CA GLY A 49 -0.47 -13.61 29.15
C GLY A 49 -1.97 -13.74 28.99
N VAL A 50 -2.70 -13.91 30.10
CA VAL A 50 -4.15 -14.14 30.08
C VAL A 50 -4.87 -12.90 29.53
N LEU A 51 -5.53 -13.03 28.39
CA LEU A 51 -6.33 -11.97 27.75
C LEU A 51 -7.74 -11.88 28.33
N GLU A 52 -8.38 -13.05 28.47
CA GLU A 52 -9.75 -13.20 28.95
C GLU A 52 -9.82 -14.43 29.87
N GLN A 53 -10.71 -14.38 30.85
CA GLN A 53 -11.05 -15.51 31.70
C GLN A 53 -12.56 -15.57 31.85
N ASP A 54 -13.13 -16.74 31.56
CA ASP A 54 -14.54 -17.06 31.77
C ASP A 54 -14.63 -18.11 32.85
N ASP A 55 -15.00 -17.70 34.08
CA ASP A 55 -15.08 -18.59 35.22
C ASP A 55 -16.31 -19.51 35.18
N ASN A 56 -17.33 -19.17 34.39
CA ASN A 56 -18.52 -20.02 34.22
C ASN A 56 -18.22 -21.27 33.39
N TYR A 57 -17.37 -21.17 32.40
CA TYR A 57 -16.97 -22.28 31.55
C TYR A 57 -15.56 -22.80 31.88
N GLY A 58 -14.84 -22.19 32.83
CA GLY A 58 -13.47 -22.58 33.18
C GLY A 58 -12.45 -22.35 32.06
N ILE A 59 -12.69 -21.37 31.18
CA ILE A 59 -11.87 -21.09 30.01
C ILE A 59 -10.96 -19.87 30.26
N LYS A 60 -9.68 -20.00 29.89
CA LYS A 60 -8.72 -18.89 29.82
C LYS A 60 -8.18 -18.74 28.41
N LYS A 61 -8.22 -17.52 27.87
CA LYS A 61 -7.58 -17.15 26.61
C LYS A 61 -6.22 -16.54 26.91
N ILE A 62 -5.17 -17.20 26.48
CA ILE A 62 -3.78 -16.80 26.77
C ILE A 62 -3.10 -16.43 25.45
N ALA A 63 -2.44 -15.28 25.42
CA ALA A 63 -1.57 -14.89 24.30
C ALA A 63 -0.12 -15.22 24.65
N GLU A 64 0.55 -15.89 23.72
CA GLU A 64 1.96 -16.28 23.81
C GLU A 64 2.74 -15.73 22.62
N PRO A 65 4.04 -15.41 22.78
CA PRO A 65 4.91 -15.13 21.65
C PRO A 65 4.96 -16.34 20.69
N ILE A 66 5.04 -16.06 19.40
CA ILE A 66 5.07 -17.14 18.40
C ILE A 66 6.50 -17.64 18.13
N GLY A 67 7.51 -16.80 18.43
CA GLY A 67 8.92 -17.12 18.25
C GLY A 67 9.66 -16.11 17.37
N VAL A 68 10.21 -16.56 16.24
CA VAL A 68 10.98 -15.76 15.30
C VAL A 68 10.12 -15.38 14.08
N ILE A 69 10.08 -14.10 13.76
CA ILE A 69 9.37 -13.55 12.61
C ILE A 69 10.36 -13.34 11.46
N ALA A 70 10.09 -13.93 10.29
CA ALA A 70 10.75 -13.57 9.04
C ALA A 70 10.06 -12.34 8.44
N ALA A 71 10.77 -11.23 8.30
CA ALA A 71 10.23 -9.98 7.78
C ALA A 71 10.85 -9.60 6.43
N VAL A 72 10.10 -9.79 5.34
CA VAL A 72 10.52 -9.33 4.01
C VAL A 72 10.10 -7.87 3.81
N ILE A 73 11.05 -7.01 3.46
CA ILE A 73 10.86 -5.56 3.34
C ILE A 73 10.96 -5.12 1.88
N PRO A 74 9.98 -4.32 1.37
CA PRO A 74 9.97 -3.89 -0.02
C PRO A 74 10.89 -2.67 -0.27
N THR A 75 11.18 -2.38 -1.54
CA THR A 75 11.93 -1.17 -1.96
C THR A 75 11.13 0.11 -1.79
N THR A 76 9.82 0.03 -1.96
CA THR A 76 8.92 1.20 -2.03
C THR A 76 8.77 1.91 -0.69
N ASN A 77 8.78 1.15 0.41
CA ASN A 77 8.57 1.66 1.77
C ASN A 77 9.57 1.03 2.76
N PRO A 78 10.90 1.15 2.52
CA PRO A 78 11.87 0.35 3.26
C PRO A 78 11.92 0.70 4.75
N THR A 79 12.03 1.98 5.07
CA THR A 79 12.20 2.45 6.46
C THR A 79 10.91 2.33 7.27
N SER A 80 9.78 2.80 6.74
CA SER A 80 8.49 2.73 7.45
C SER A 80 8.03 1.30 7.69
N THR A 81 8.24 0.39 6.72
CA THR A 81 7.88 -1.03 6.88
C THR A 81 8.81 -1.72 7.91
N ALA A 82 10.10 -1.41 7.91
CA ALA A 82 11.03 -1.92 8.92
C ALA A 82 10.64 -1.44 10.32
N ILE A 83 10.35 -0.14 10.50
CA ILE A 83 9.88 0.43 11.76
C ILE A 83 8.60 -0.27 12.22
N PHE A 84 7.59 -0.37 11.35
CA PHE A 84 6.32 -1.01 11.67
C PHE A 84 6.52 -2.46 12.14
N LYS A 85 7.19 -3.28 11.33
CA LYS A 85 7.37 -4.71 11.61
C LYS A 85 8.19 -4.96 12.87
N THR A 86 9.24 -4.17 13.13
CA THR A 86 10.01 -4.29 14.36
C THR A 86 9.21 -3.90 15.60
N LEU A 87 8.43 -2.81 15.54
CA LEU A 87 7.61 -2.38 16.69
C LEU A 87 6.53 -3.39 17.05
N ILE A 88 5.81 -3.95 16.07
CA ILE A 88 4.78 -4.96 16.36
C ILE A 88 5.39 -6.28 16.86
N SER A 89 6.57 -6.67 16.34
CA SER A 89 7.29 -7.86 16.82
C SER A 89 7.72 -7.70 18.28
N LEU A 90 8.34 -6.58 18.63
CA LEU A 90 8.71 -6.27 20.02
C LEU A 90 7.48 -6.19 20.94
N LYS A 91 6.38 -5.57 20.48
CA LYS A 91 5.13 -5.47 21.25
C LYS A 91 4.56 -6.84 21.60
N THR A 92 4.71 -7.80 20.72
CA THR A 92 4.25 -9.18 20.90
C THR A 92 5.33 -10.12 21.45
N ARG A 93 6.48 -9.57 21.87
CA ARG A 93 7.64 -10.29 22.45
C ARG A 93 8.23 -11.36 21.52
N ASN A 94 8.20 -11.12 20.22
CA ASN A 94 8.81 -11.97 19.22
C ASN A 94 10.17 -11.44 18.78
N GLY A 95 11.09 -12.34 18.44
CA GLY A 95 12.28 -12.00 17.68
C GLY A 95 11.94 -11.73 16.21
N ILE A 96 12.74 -10.92 15.53
CA ILE A 96 12.52 -10.61 14.12
C ILE A 96 13.84 -10.62 13.34
N ILE A 97 13.84 -11.28 12.18
CA ILE A 97 14.95 -11.24 11.23
C ILE A 97 14.43 -10.58 9.94
N ILE A 98 15.10 -9.51 9.55
CA ILE A 98 14.73 -8.70 8.39
C ILE A 98 15.49 -9.18 7.15
N SER A 99 14.76 -9.46 6.08
CA SER A 99 15.27 -9.61 4.72
C SER A 99 15.01 -8.31 3.95
N PRO A 100 16.01 -7.43 3.81
CA PRO A 100 15.83 -6.18 3.06
C PRO A 100 15.88 -6.46 1.56
N HIS A 101 15.16 -5.65 0.79
CA HIS A 101 15.33 -5.66 -0.66
C HIS A 101 16.75 -5.16 -1.02
N PRO A 102 17.47 -5.78 -1.97
CA PRO A 102 18.86 -5.38 -2.30
C PRO A 102 19.02 -3.89 -2.65
N ARG A 103 18.04 -3.29 -3.32
CA ARG A 103 18.04 -1.86 -3.72
C ARG A 103 17.67 -0.88 -2.59
N ALA A 104 17.32 -1.37 -1.40
CA ALA A 104 16.97 -0.57 -0.23
C ALA A 104 17.58 -1.14 1.05
N LYS A 105 18.72 -1.82 0.91
CA LYS A 105 19.38 -2.53 1.99
C LYS A 105 19.82 -1.59 3.11
N LYS A 106 20.53 -0.52 2.76
CA LYS A 106 21.13 0.40 3.73
C LYS A 106 20.07 1.10 4.57
N SER A 107 19.07 1.68 3.94
CA SER A 107 17.99 2.41 4.63
C SER A 107 17.12 1.48 5.49
N THR A 108 16.86 0.25 5.02
CA THR A 108 16.14 -0.77 5.80
C THR A 108 16.90 -1.17 7.04
N ILE A 109 18.18 -1.49 6.91
CA ILE A 109 19.04 -1.91 8.03
C ILE A 109 19.22 -0.78 9.04
N GLU A 110 19.44 0.45 8.57
CA GLU A 110 19.57 1.60 9.47
C GLU A 110 18.30 1.83 10.30
N ALA A 111 17.13 1.72 9.70
CA ALA A 111 15.86 1.81 10.43
C ALA A 111 15.74 0.71 11.51
N ALA A 112 16.11 -0.52 11.18
CA ALA A 112 16.10 -1.63 12.13
C ALA A 112 17.13 -1.44 13.26
N LYS A 113 18.34 -0.97 12.94
CA LYS A 113 19.42 -0.70 13.88
C LYS A 113 19.03 0.35 14.92
N ILE A 114 18.43 1.47 14.49
CA ILE A 114 17.92 2.53 15.39
C ILE A 114 16.91 1.95 16.39
N VAL A 115 16.01 1.08 15.93
CA VAL A 115 15.02 0.44 16.82
C VAL A 115 15.69 -0.55 17.76
N LEU A 116 16.64 -1.37 17.27
CA LEU A 116 17.39 -2.33 18.07
C LEU A 116 18.17 -1.63 19.20
N GLU A 117 18.96 -0.61 18.88
CA GLU A 117 19.76 0.13 19.85
C GLU A 117 18.88 0.73 20.96
N ALA A 118 17.73 1.30 20.59
CA ALA A 118 16.80 1.82 21.55
C ALA A 118 16.15 0.72 22.42
N ALA A 119 15.84 -0.43 21.82
CA ALA A 119 15.26 -1.58 22.52
C ALA A 119 16.24 -2.18 23.53
N VAL A 120 17.50 -2.41 23.12
CA VAL A 120 18.57 -2.94 23.98
C VAL A 120 18.84 -1.97 25.14
N LYS A 121 18.91 -0.66 24.86
CA LYS A 121 19.07 0.37 25.90
C LYS A 121 17.90 0.37 26.92
N ALA A 122 16.73 -0.07 26.50
CA ALA A 122 15.55 -0.24 27.36
C ALA A 122 15.46 -1.63 28.03
N GLY A 123 16.46 -2.50 27.86
CA GLY A 123 16.57 -3.82 28.49
C GLY A 123 16.11 -5.00 27.63
N ALA A 124 15.89 -4.81 26.33
CA ALA A 124 15.64 -5.93 25.43
C ALA A 124 16.93 -6.74 25.20
N PRO A 125 16.85 -8.05 24.92
CA PRO A 125 18.01 -8.87 24.59
C PRO A 125 18.72 -8.36 23.33
N GLU A 126 20.06 -8.43 23.33
CA GLU A 126 20.83 -8.27 22.10
C GLU A 126 20.41 -9.32 21.07
N GLY A 127 20.31 -8.94 19.81
CA GLY A 127 19.89 -9.84 18.74
C GLY A 127 18.39 -10.05 18.59
N ILE A 128 17.55 -9.40 19.41
CA ILE A 128 16.08 -9.48 19.27
C ILE A 128 15.58 -8.99 17.91
N ILE A 129 16.31 -8.08 17.27
CA ILE A 129 16.16 -7.64 15.89
C ILE A 129 17.45 -7.94 15.16
N SER A 130 17.37 -8.70 14.08
CA SER A 130 18.50 -9.06 13.22
C SER A 130 18.12 -8.85 11.75
N TRP A 131 19.10 -8.93 10.85
CA TRP A 131 18.89 -8.74 9.42
C TRP A 131 19.89 -9.54 8.58
N ILE A 132 19.54 -9.74 7.30
CA ILE A 132 20.42 -10.32 6.30
C ILE A 132 21.28 -9.19 5.71
N ASP A 133 22.57 -9.27 5.95
CA ASP A 133 23.55 -8.25 5.50
C ASP A 133 23.85 -8.32 4.00
N VAL A 134 23.79 -9.52 3.43
CA VAL A 134 23.96 -9.76 1.99
C VAL A 134 22.69 -10.40 1.46
N PRO A 135 21.65 -9.58 1.12
CA PRO A 135 20.35 -10.11 0.73
C PRO A 135 20.44 -10.87 -0.60
N SER A 136 19.88 -12.08 -0.59
CA SER A 136 19.69 -12.92 -1.77
C SER A 136 18.33 -13.64 -1.68
N LEU A 137 17.83 -14.13 -2.81
CA LEU A 137 16.62 -14.95 -2.83
C LEU A 137 16.81 -16.24 -2.03
N GLU A 138 17.98 -16.85 -2.10
CA GLU A 138 18.31 -18.08 -1.38
C GLU A 138 18.23 -17.86 0.14
N LEU A 139 18.88 -16.81 0.66
CA LEU A 139 18.85 -16.49 2.09
C LEU A 139 17.46 -16.06 2.55
N THR A 140 16.70 -15.36 1.71
CA THR A 140 15.32 -15.01 2.01
C THR A 140 14.43 -16.24 2.12
N ASN A 141 14.58 -17.19 1.19
CA ASN A 141 13.84 -18.45 1.22
C ASN A 141 14.22 -19.30 2.44
N LEU A 142 15.53 -19.40 2.74
CA LEU A 142 16.02 -20.10 3.93
C LEU A 142 15.44 -19.48 5.22
N LEU A 143 15.43 -18.15 5.31
CA LEU A 143 14.83 -17.44 6.44
C LEU A 143 13.34 -17.76 6.57
N MET A 144 12.57 -17.71 5.46
CA MET A 144 11.14 -18.03 5.46
C MET A 144 10.86 -19.47 5.90
N GLN A 145 11.71 -20.44 5.49
CA GLN A 145 11.57 -21.84 5.89
C GLN A 145 11.96 -22.09 7.35
N SER A 146 12.83 -21.28 7.94
CA SER A 146 13.36 -21.45 9.29
C SER A 146 12.58 -20.70 10.38
N ALA A 147 11.87 -19.65 10.04
CA ALA A 147 11.10 -18.83 10.98
C ALA A 147 9.80 -19.52 11.42
N ASP A 148 9.18 -18.99 12.48
CA ASP A 148 7.91 -19.49 13.00
C ASP A 148 6.70 -18.86 12.28
N ILE A 149 6.84 -17.60 11.84
CA ILE A 149 5.84 -16.89 11.03
C ILE A 149 6.53 -15.91 10.07
N ILE A 150 5.89 -15.67 8.94
CA ILE A 150 6.40 -14.78 7.90
C ILE A 150 5.51 -13.54 7.78
N LEU A 151 6.13 -12.36 7.77
CA LEU A 151 5.53 -11.08 7.40
C LEU A 151 6.16 -10.62 6.09
N ALA A 152 5.58 -10.99 4.96
CA ALA A 152 6.11 -10.65 3.64
C ALA A 152 5.39 -9.45 3.03
N THR A 153 6.16 -8.43 2.61
CA THR A 153 5.66 -7.32 1.79
C THR A 153 6.51 -7.24 0.53
N GLY A 154 5.90 -7.42 -0.62
CA GLY A 154 6.65 -7.47 -1.88
C GLY A 154 5.79 -7.78 -3.09
N GLY A 155 6.41 -7.98 -4.24
CA GLY A 155 5.72 -8.37 -5.45
C GLY A 155 5.11 -9.77 -5.40
N PRO A 156 4.27 -10.15 -6.41
CA PRO A 156 3.51 -11.40 -6.40
C PRO A 156 4.38 -12.65 -6.18
N GLY A 157 5.57 -12.70 -6.80
CA GLY A 157 6.49 -13.82 -6.66
C GLY A 157 6.99 -14.02 -5.22
N MET A 158 7.26 -12.93 -4.49
CA MET A 158 7.70 -13.00 -3.10
C MET A 158 6.56 -13.44 -2.17
N VAL A 159 5.35 -12.94 -2.39
CA VAL A 159 4.16 -13.34 -1.63
C VAL A 159 3.84 -14.82 -1.86
N LYS A 160 3.93 -15.28 -3.12
CA LYS A 160 3.76 -16.70 -3.46
C LYS A 160 4.83 -17.56 -2.76
N ALA A 161 6.08 -17.14 -2.75
CA ALA A 161 7.16 -17.85 -2.04
C ALA A 161 6.87 -17.94 -0.53
N ALA A 162 6.39 -16.87 0.09
CA ALA A 162 6.02 -16.86 1.51
C ALA A 162 4.91 -17.88 1.82
N TYR A 163 3.83 -17.89 1.07
CA TYR A 163 2.74 -18.84 1.27
C TYR A 163 3.12 -20.30 0.93
N SER A 164 4.08 -20.48 0.02
CA SER A 164 4.57 -21.81 -0.38
C SER A 164 5.68 -22.35 0.53
N SER A 165 6.12 -21.60 1.54
CA SER A 165 7.22 -21.99 2.43
C SER A 165 6.88 -23.10 3.41
N GLY A 166 5.58 -23.44 3.58
CA GLY A 166 5.10 -24.37 4.60
C GLY A 166 4.99 -23.77 6.00
N LYS A 167 5.19 -22.46 6.14
CA LYS A 167 5.06 -21.72 7.41
C LYS A 167 3.85 -20.79 7.38
N PRO A 168 3.26 -20.46 8.54
CA PRO A 168 2.26 -19.40 8.61
C PRO A 168 2.79 -18.10 8.01
N ALA A 169 2.04 -17.48 7.10
CA ALA A 169 2.49 -16.28 6.42
C ALA A 169 1.37 -15.24 6.34
N LEU A 170 1.75 -13.98 6.53
CA LEU A 170 0.93 -12.80 6.25
C LEU A 170 1.61 -12.05 5.09
N GLY A 171 1.11 -12.28 3.89
CA GLY A 171 1.64 -11.70 2.66
C GLY A 171 0.88 -10.46 2.24
N VAL A 172 1.60 -9.42 1.82
CA VAL A 172 1.05 -8.21 1.21
C VAL A 172 1.62 -8.08 -0.18
N GLY A 173 0.77 -8.31 -1.16
CA GLY A 173 1.09 -8.21 -2.58
C GLY A 173 0.71 -6.86 -3.19
N PRO A 174 0.63 -6.80 -4.52
CA PRO A 174 0.22 -5.60 -5.24
C PRO A 174 -1.20 -5.19 -4.89
N GLY A 175 -1.45 -3.87 -4.92
CA GLY A 175 -2.75 -3.28 -4.77
C GLY A 175 -3.23 -2.67 -6.07
N ASN A 176 -4.32 -3.14 -6.62
CA ASN A 176 -4.94 -2.53 -7.81
C ASN A 176 -6.22 -1.81 -7.44
N THR A 177 -6.07 -0.78 -6.60
CA THR A 177 -7.18 -0.06 -5.96
C THR A 177 -8.05 0.69 -6.98
N PRO A 178 -9.33 0.31 -7.17
CA PRO A 178 -10.29 1.09 -7.94
C PRO A 178 -10.95 2.14 -7.06
N ALA A 179 -11.19 3.33 -7.64
CA ALA A 179 -12.02 4.37 -7.07
C ALA A 179 -13.27 4.56 -7.94
N VAL A 180 -14.43 4.26 -7.41
CA VAL A 180 -15.72 4.49 -8.09
C VAL A 180 -16.23 5.88 -7.74
N ILE A 181 -16.64 6.68 -8.74
CA ILE A 181 -17.28 7.99 -8.56
C ILE A 181 -18.70 7.88 -9.07
N ASP A 182 -19.65 7.78 -8.12
CA ASP A 182 -21.09 7.74 -8.41
C ASP A 182 -21.63 9.11 -8.86
N GLU A 183 -22.72 9.13 -9.62
CA GLU A 183 -23.35 10.37 -10.10
C GLU A 183 -23.76 11.35 -9.00
N THR A 184 -23.93 10.86 -7.77
CA THR A 184 -24.31 11.66 -6.59
C THR A 184 -23.11 12.15 -5.76
N ALA A 185 -21.89 11.85 -6.22
CA ALA A 185 -20.65 12.23 -5.51
C ALA A 185 -20.44 13.75 -5.51
N ASP A 186 -19.82 14.26 -4.46
CA ASP A 186 -19.14 15.55 -4.50
C ASP A 186 -17.87 15.42 -5.36
N ILE A 187 -17.96 15.95 -6.59
CA ILE A 187 -16.89 15.85 -7.59
C ILE A 187 -15.59 16.51 -7.10
N VAL A 188 -15.71 17.66 -6.43
CA VAL A 188 -14.55 18.41 -5.91
C VAL A 188 -13.85 17.60 -4.84
N LEU A 189 -14.59 17.04 -3.90
CA LEU A 189 -14.05 16.16 -2.86
C LEU A 189 -13.41 14.92 -3.46
N ALA A 190 -14.10 14.24 -4.38
CA ALA A 190 -13.63 13.00 -5.00
C ALA A 190 -12.30 13.20 -5.74
N VAL A 191 -12.27 14.16 -6.67
CA VAL A 191 -11.08 14.43 -7.49
C VAL A 191 -9.90 14.92 -6.62
N ASN A 192 -10.17 15.79 -5.66
CA ASN A 192 -9.13 16.30 -4.76
C ASN A 192 -8.53 15.19 -3.89
N SER A 193 -9.36 14.31 -3.35
CA SER A 193 -8.94 13.15 -2.56
C SER A 193 -8.11 12.17 -3.38
N ILE A 194 -8.52 11.87 -4.61
CA ILE A 194 -7.79 10.97 -5.51
C ILE A 194 -6.44 11.57 -5.90
N ILE A 195 -6.38 12.85 -6.25
CA ILE A 195 -5.13 13.52 -6.58
C ILE A 195 -4.18 13.49 -5.38
N HIS A 196 -4.66 13.87 -4.19
CA HIS A 196 -3.86 13.86 -2.97
C HIS A 196 -3.31 12.47 -2.65
N SER A 197 -4.15 11.45 -2.78
CA SER A 197 -3.75 10.05 -2.57
C SER A 197 -2.75 9.57 -3.61
N LYS A 198 -2.99 9.85 -4.89
CA LYS A 198 -2.17 9.37 -6.00
C LYS A 198 -0.83 10.06 -6.15
N THR A 199 -0.70 11.30 -5.66
CA THR A 199 0.57 12.05 -5.66
C THR A 199 1.41 11.81 -4.42
N PHE A 200 0.82 11.31 -3.33
CA PHE A 200 1.54 11.03 -2.10
C PHE A 200 2.65 10.00 -2.34
N ASP A 201 3.87 10.40 -2.06
CA ASP A 201 5.10 9.62 -2.33
C ASP A 201 5.16 9.10 -3.78
N ASN A 202 4.73 9.93 -4.74
CA ASN A 202 4.63 9.57 -6.15
C ASN A 202 3.83 8.28 -6.40
N GLY A 203 2.74 8.07 -5.68
CA GLY A 203 1.84 6.94 -5.87
C GLY A 203 2.39 5.58 -5.44
N MET A 204 3.43 5.55 -4.62
CA MET A 204 4.06 4.29 -4.18
C MET A 204 3.35 3.56 -3.05
N ILE A 205 2.35 4.15 -2.41
CA ILE A 205 1.52 3.36 -1.49
C ILE A 205 0.69 2.39 -2.32
N CYS A 206 0.80 1.11 -2.02
CA CYS A 206 0.05 0.04 -2.72
C CYS A 206 -1.49 0.21 -2.62
N ALA A 207 -1.97 0.96 -1.63
CA ALA A 207 -3.37 1.34 -1.49
C ALA A 207 -3.78 2.56 -2.35
N SER A 208 -2.84 3.22 -3.08
CA SER A 208 -3.19 4.36 -3.93
C SER A 208 -4.07 3.93 -5.10
N GLU A 209 -4.95 4.82 -5.53
CA GLU A 209 -5.84 4.58 -6.65
C GLU A 209 -5.05 4.26 -7.93
N GLN A 210 -5.36 3.14 -8.55
CA GLN A 210 -4.79 2.76 -9.85
C GLN A 210 -5.74 3.09 -10.99
N SER A 211 -7.04 3.13 -10.68
CA SER A 211 -8.12 3.34 -11.62
C SER A 211 -9.22 4.19 -11.02
N VAL A 212 -9.83 5.04 -11.84
CA VAL A 212 -11.04 5.79 -11.51
C VAL A 212 -12.15 5.36 -12.48
N ILE A 213 -13.29 4.94 -11.93
CA ILE A 213 -14.46 4.50 -12.69
C ILE A 213 -15.58 5.49 -12.42
N VAL A 214 -15.95 6.24 -13.44
CA VAL A 214 -16.83 7.42 -13.31
C VAL A 214 -18.16 7.16 -14.01
N SER A 215 -19.27 7.46 -13.32
CA SER A 215 -20.61 7.49 -13.95
C SER A 215 -20.60 8.37 -15.20
N ASP A 216 -21.16 7.89 -16.30
CA ASP A 216 -21.24 8.59 -17.58
C ASP A 216 -21.97 9.94 -17.46
N LYS A 217 -22.91 10.07 -16.52
CA LYS A 217 -23.68 11.30 -16.27
C LYS A 217 -22.81 12.48 -15.78
N ILE A 218 -21.71 12.21 -15.10
CA ILE A 218 -20.80 13.23 -14.55
C ILE A 218 -19.38 13.14 -15.12
N TYR A 219 -19.16 12.28 -16.10
CA TYR A 219 -17.82 11.97 -16.63
C TYR A 219 -17.06 13.21 -17.07
N GLU A 220 -17.68 14.06 -17.90
CA GLU A 220 -17.05 15.29 -18.39
C GLU A 220 -16.76 16.29 -17.27
N GLN A 221 -17.60 16.34 -16.24
CA GLN A 221 -17.37 17.21 -15.09
C GLN A 221 -16.16 16.74 -14.28
N VAL A 222 -16.05 15.43 -14.01
CA VAL A 222 -14.92 14.83 -13.31
C VAL A 222 -13.62 15.00 -14.13
N ARG A 223 -13.68 14.75 -15.43
CA ARG A 223 -12.57 14.94 -16.37
C ARG A 223 -12.03 16.38 -16.33
N ASN A 224 -12.93 17.35 -16.41
CA ASN A 224 -12.57 18.77 -16.36
C ASN A 224 -12.00 19.17 -14.99
N GLU A 225 -12.51 18.60 -13.90
CA GLU A 225 -11.99 18.88 -12.56
C GLU A 225 -10.58 18.31 -12.36
N PHE A 226 -10.26 17.13 -12.91
CA PHE A 226 -8.87 16.61 -12.94
C PHE A 226 -7.93 17.58 -13.68
N MET A 227 -8.31 18.05 -14.89
CA MET A 227 -7.51 19.00 -15.67
C MET A 227 -7.28 20.30 -14.92
N LYS A 228 -8.34 20.90 -14.36
CA LYS A 228 -8.31 22.14 -13.59
C LYS A 228 -7.34 22.05 -12.40
N ARG A 229 -7.12 20.85 -11.85
CA ARG A 229 -6.25 20.61 -10.70
C ARG A 229 -4.84 20.17 -11.07
N GLY A 230 -4.46 20.28 -12.33
CA GLY A 230 -3.10 20.04 -12.81
C GLY A 230 -2.81 18.59 -13.20
N CYS A 231 -3.85 17.79 -13.46
CA CYS A 231 -3.67 16.49 -14.11
C CYS A 231 -3.64 16.65 -15.63
N TYR A 232 -2.82 15.83 -16.28
CA TYR A 232 -2.66 15.83 -17.72
C TYR A 232 -3.42 14.66 -18.33
N LEU A 233 -4.45 14.95 -19.15
CA LEU A 233 -5.17 13.94 -19.90
C LEU A 233 -4.44 13.62 -21.18
N LEU A 234 -4.11 12.35 -21.34
CA LEU A 234 -3.41 11.84 -22.51
C LEU A 234 -4.36 11.78 -23.70
N ASN A 235 -3.91 12.21 -24.87
CA ASN A 235 -4.62 11.90 -26.13
C ASN A 235 -4.34 10.44 -26.55
N ALA A 236 -4.98 9.96 -27.61
CA ALA A 236 -4.87 8.57 -28.05
C ALA A 236 -3.42 8.13 -28.36
N GLU A 237 -2.62 8.98 -29.04
CA GLU A 237 -1.22 8.71 -29.34
C GLU A 237 -0.37 8.67 -28.06
N GLN A 238 -0.59 9.61 -27.16
CA GLN A 238 0.12 9.70 -25.87
C GLN A 238 -0.24 8.53 -24.96
N THR A 239 -1.52 8.13 -24.92
CA THR A 239 -1.97 6.94 -24.18
C THR A 239 -1.22 5.69 -24.65
N GLU A 240 -1.04 5.52 -25.96
CA GLU A 240 -0.28 4.40 -26.49
C GLU A 240 1.21 4.44 -26.12
N LYS A 241 1.82 5.62 -26.08
CA LYS A 241 3.20 5.80 -25.63
C LYS A 241 3.36 5.47 -24.13
N VAL A 242 2.42 5.93 -23.29
CA VAL A 242 2.43 5.63 -21.84
C VAL A 242 2.15 4.15 -21.61
N ARG A 243 1.22 3.53 -22.35
CA ARG A 243 0.94 2.09 -22.27
C ARG A 243 2.22 1.27 -22.42
N LYS A 244 3.02 1.53 -23.45
CA LYS A 244 4.32 0.88 -23.72
C LYS A 244 5.38 1.20 -22.66
N THR A 245 5.16 2.23 -21.83
CA THR A 245 6.08 2.64 -20.77
C THR A 245 5.72 1.99 -19.43
N ILE A 246 4.44 1.67 -19.18
CA ILE A 246 3.98 1.07 -17.92
C ILE A 246 4.49 -0.37 -17.78
N ILE A 247 4.27 -1.20 -18.80
CA ILE A 247 4.63 -2.62 -18.79
C ILE A 247 5.73 -2.87 -19.82
N ILE A 248 6.80 -3.52 -19.39
CA ILE A 248 7.91 -3.93 -20.26
C ILE A 248 8.15 -5.42 -20.06
N ASN A 249 8.11 -6.19 -21.13
CA ASN A 249 8.29 -7.65 -21.10
C ASN A 249 7.34 -8.36 -20.12
N GLY A 250 6.09 -7.91 -20.03
CA GLY A 250 5.07 -8.50 -19.14
C GLY A 250 5.20 -8.15 -17.65
N ALA A 251 6.07 -7.22 -17.28
CA ALA A 251 6.26 -6.79 -15.91
C ALA A 251 6.20 -5.26 -15.79
N LEU A 252 5.83 -4.78 -14.59
CA LEU A 252 5.85 -3.34 -14.28
C LEU A 252 7.25 -2.77 -14.51
N ASN A 253 7.32 -1.69 -15.26
CA ASN A 253 8.58 -1.00 -15.52
C ASN A 253 9.13 -0.36 -14.24
N ALA A 254 10.21 -0.93 -13.71
CA ALA A 254 10.85 -0.43 -12.50
C ALA A 254 11.34 1.04 -12.60
N LYS A 255 11.48 1.59 -13.82
CA LYS A 255 11.92 2.97 -14.03
C LYS A 255 10.83 4.01 -13.78
N ILE A 256 9.55 3.62 -13.73
CA ILE A 256 8.46 4.55 -13.43
C ILE A 256 8.05 4.53 -11.96
N VAL A 257 8.43 3.49 -11.22
CA VAL A 257 8.04 3.32 -9.80
C VAL A 257 8.56 4.48 -8.97
N GLY A 258 7.66 5.19 -8.32
CA GLY A 258 7.99 6.32 -7.45
C GLY A 258 8.54 7.56 -8.16
N GLN A 259 8.42 7.63 -9.49
CA GLN A 259 8.83 8.80 -10.28
C GLN A 259 7.67 9.80 -10.41
N SER A 260 8.00 11.08 -10.66
CA SER A 260 6.99 12.10 -10.93
C SER A 260 6.29 11.87 -12.27
N ALA A 261 5.07 12.40 -12.43
CA ALA A 261 4.33 12.35 -13.68
C ALA A 261 5.13 12.94 -14.85
N TYR A 262 5.86 14.03 -14.60
CA TYR A 262 6.76 14.65 -15.57
C TYR A 262 7.88 13.70 -16.04
N THR A 263 8.55 13.03 -15.10
CA THR A 263 9.61 12.05 -15.43
C THR A 263 9.07 10.92 -16.28
N ILE A 264 7.86 10.43 -15.96
CA ILE A 264 7.21 9.34 -16.69
C ILE A 264 6.80 9.80 -18.10
N ALA A 265 6.26 11.01 -18.24
CA ALA A 265 5.94 11.60 -19.52
C ALA A 265 7.18 11.70 -20.42
N LYS A 266 8.30 12.16 -19.88
CA LYS A 266 9.57 12.21 -20.62
C LYS A 266 10.07 10.83 -21.03
N LEU A 267 9.96 9.83 -20.18
CA LEU A 267 10.30 8.44 -20.51
C LEU A 267 9.42 7.90 -21.66
N ALA A 268 8.17 8.34 -21.72
CA ALA A 268 7.24 8.01 -22.81
C ALA A 268 7.42 8.88 -24.06
N GLY A 269 8.34 9.84 -24.06
CA GLY A 269 8.55 10.76 -25.18
C GLY A 269 7.40 11.74 -25.38
N ILE A 270 6.81 12.21 -24.26
CA ILE A 270 5.73 13.19 -24.23
C ILE A 270 6.23 14.46 -23.57
N ASP A 271 6.03 15.60 -24.23
CA ASP A 271 6.36 16.91 -23.67
C ASP A 271 5.16 17.47 -22.90
N VAL A 272 5.39 17.81 -21.61
CA VAL A 272 4.38 18.30 -20.69
C VAL A 272 5.02 19.32 -19.72
N ASP A 273 4.19 20.12 -19.05
CA ASP A 273 4.64 21.00 -17.97
C ASP A 273 5.25 20.17 -16.81
N GLU A 274 6.32 20.67 -16.21
CA GLU A 274 7.02 20.00 -15.11
C GLU A 274 6.18 19.85 -13.83
N ASN A 275 5.16 20.71 -13.67
CA ASN A 275 4.30 20.74 -12.49
C ASN A 275 3.06 19.85 -12.60
N ILE A 276 2.94 19.06 -13.68
CA ILE A 276 1.81 18.14 -13.79
C ILE A 276 1.82 17.12 -12.64
N LYS A 277 0.64 16.83 -12.13
CA LYS A 277 0.48 15.96 -10.95
C LYS A 277 0.31 14.50 -11.31
N ILE A 278 -0.51 14.20 -12.30
CA ILE A 278 -0.91 12.84 -12.70
C ILE A 278 -1.06 12.79 -14.22
N LEU A 279 -0.61 11.71 -14.84
CA LEU A 279 -0.95 11.34 -16.20
C LEU A 279 -2.23 10.49 -16.17
N VAL A 280 -3.28 10.94 -16.83
CA VAL A 280 -4.57 10.24 -16.88
C VAL A 280 -4.78 9.67 -18.28
N GLY A 281 -4.89 8.35 -18.39
CA GLY A 281 -5.27 7.65 -19.59
C GLY A 281 -6.75 7.27 -19.57
N GLU A 282 -7.50 7.73 -20.57
CA GLU A 282 -8.89 7.31 -20.78
C GLU A 282 -8.85 5.97 -21.54
N VAL A 283 -9.34 4.91 -20.88
CA VAL A 283 -9.27 3.52 -21.39
C VAL A 283 -10.60 2.81 -21.17
N GLU A 284 -10.88 1.77 -21.96
CA GLU A 284 -12.15 1.05 -21.91
C GLU A 284 -12.03 -0.34 -21.28
N SER A 285 -10.95 -1.06 -21.57
CA SER A 285 -10.75 -2.43 -21.10
C SER A 285 -10.23 -2.47 -19.68
N VAL A 286 -10.84 -3.31 -18.84
CA VAL A 286 -10.39 -3.64 -17.47
C VAL A 286 -9.63 -4.97 -17.40
N GLU A 287 -9.33 -5.57 -18.55
CA GLU A 287 -8.61 -6.85 -18.63
C GLU A 287 -7.10 -6.65 -18.51
N LEU A 288 -6.38 -7.68 -18.07
CA LEU A 288 -4.91 -7.64 -17.94
C LEU A 288 -4.14 -7.45 -19.26
N SER A 289 -4.81 -7.53 -20.40
CA SER A 289 -4.25 -7.13 -21.69
C SER A 289 -4.14 -5.62 -21.87
N GLU A 290 -4.78 -4.83 -21.00
CA GLU A 290 -4.68 -3.37 -20.94
C GLU A 290 -3.67 -2.98 -19.85
N GLU A 291 -2.55 -2.39 -20.23
CA GLU A 291 -1.48 -2.02 -19.31
C GLU A 291 -1.91 -0.99 -18.24
N PHE A 292 -2.87 -0.13 -18.57
CA PHE A 292 -3.45 0.79 -17.62
C PHE A 292 -4.30 0.10 -16.53
N ALA A 293 -4.74 -1.13 -16.76
CA ALA A 293 -5.50 -1.89 -15.76
C ALA A 293 -4.62 -2.46 -14.63
N HIS A 294 -3.30 -2.45 -14.78
CA HIS A 294 -2.37 -2.97 -13.77
C HIS A 294 -2.04 -1.96 -12.66
N GLU A 295 -1.45 -2.46 -11.56
CA GLU A 295 -0.78 -1.62 -10.57
C GLU A 295 0.41 -0.89 -11.20
N LYS A 296 0.53 0.42 -10.94
CA LYS A 296 1.54 1.27 -11.58
C LYS A 296 2.56 1.86 -10.61
N LEU A 297 2.25 1.91 -9.31
CA LEU A 297 3.10 2.47 -8.23
C LEU A 297 3.73 3.82 -8.61
N SER A 298 2.95 4.66 -9.28
CA SER A 298 3.38 5.93 -9.88
C SER A 298 2.17 6.82 -10.13
N PRO A 299 2.35 8.15 -10.39
CA PRO A 299 1.25 9.06 -10.68
C PRO A 299 0.72 8.90 -12.12
N VAL A 300 0.36 7.67 -12.48
CA VAL A 300 -0.36 7.31 -13.71
C VAL A 300 -1.69 6.69 -13.30
N LEU A 301 -2.79 7.18 -13.85
CA LEU A 301 -4.16 6.81 -13.49
C LEU A 301 -4.94 6.37 -14.73
N ALA A 302 -5.62 5.23 -14.65
CA ALA A 302 -6.61 4.84 -15.63
C ALA A 302 -7.95 5.52 -15.33
N MET A 303 -8.67 5.98 -16.35
CA MET A 303 -10.00 6.55 -16.20
C MET A 303 -11.00 5.82 -17.11
N TYR A 304 -12.01 5.24 -16.48
CA TYR A 304 -13.06 4.45 -17.12
C TYR A 304 -14.41 5.17 -17.01
N LYS A 305 -15.22 5.02 -18.06
CA LYS A 305 -16.63 5.44 -18.05
C LYS A 305 -17.52 4.26 -17.65
N ALA A 306 -18.53 4.50 -16.83
CA ALA A 306 -19.52 3.50 -16.45
C ALA A 306 -20.94 3.98 -16.78
N SER A 307 -21.72 3.13 -17.44
CA SER A 307 -23.10 3.41 -17.87
C SER A 307 -24.12 3.31 -16.73
N SER A 308 -23.76 2.65 -15.64
CA SER A 308 -24.57 2.49 -14.43
C SER A 308 -23.69 2.20 -13.22
N PHE A 309 -24.27 2.24 -12.02
CA PHE A 309 -23.55 1.83 -10.80
C PHE A 309 -23.13 0.36 -10.86
N ASP A 310 -23.97 -0.51 -11.43
CA ASP A 310 -23.65 -1.94 -11.57
C ASP A 310 -22.52 -2.18 -12.56
N ASP A 311 -22.45 -1.42 -13.64
CA ASP A 311 -21.31 -1.45 -14.56
C ASP A 311 -20.04 -0.95 -13.88
N ALA A 312 -20.12 0.13 -13.10
CA ALA A 312 -18.96 0.62 -12.33
C ALA A 312 -18.45 -0.42 -11.32
N LEU A 313 -19.39 -1.07 -10.63
CA LEU A 313 -19.07 -2.11 -9.65
C LEU A 313 -18.44 -3.35 -10.29
N SER A 314 -18.96 -3.77 -11.45
CA SER A 314 -18.41 -4.87 -12.24
C SER A 314 -16.97 -4.58 -12.70
N LYS A 315 -16.72 -3.38 -13.23
CA LYS A 315 -15.38 -2.94 -13.63
C LYS A 315 -14.42 -2.89 -12.43
N ALA A 316 -14.87 -2.32 -11.30
CA ALA A 316 -14.08 -2.25 -10.08
C ALA A 316 -13.72 -3.65 -9.54
N TYR A 317 -14.68 -4.56 -9.55
CA TYR A 317 -14.46 -5.94 -9.11
C TYR A 317 -13.46 -6.66 -10.03
N ARG A 318 -13.62 -6.51 -11.37
CA ARG A 318 -12.70 -7.13 -12.32
C ARG A 318 -11.25 -6.66 -12.13
N LEU A 319 -11.06 -5.36 -11.88
CA LEU A 319 -9.73 -4.79 -11.62
C LEU A 319 -9.08 -5.37 -10.34
N ILE A 320 -9.83 -5.59 -9.26
CA ILE A 320 -9.25 -6.19 -8.06
C ILE A 320 -9.05 -7.70 -8.18
N GLU A 321 -9.87 -8.38 -8.97
CA GLU A 321 -9.75 -9.82 -9.20
C GLU A 321 -8.41 -10.17 -9.87
N ASP A 322 -7.95 -9.32 -10.76
CA ASP A 322 -6.70 -9.50 -11.48
C ASP A 322 -5.43 -9.06 -10.70
N GLY A 323 -5.56 -8.31 -9.60
CA GLY A 323 -4.35 -7.86 -8.91
C GLY A 323 -4.57 -7.07 -7.63
N GLY A 324 -5.68 -7.25 -6.92
CA GLY A 324 -5.95 -6.45 -5.71
C GLY A 324 -6.87 -7.09 -4.69
N LEU A 325 -7.22 -8.36 -4.87
CA LEU A 325 -8.06 -9.08 -3.91
C LEU A 325 -7.48 -9.01 -2.49
N GLY A 326 -8.34 -8.65 -1.54
CA GLY A 326 -7.96 -8.49 -0.14
C GLY A 326 -7.26 -7.16 0.19
N HIS A 327 -7.02 -6.26 -0.78
CA HIS A 327 -6.30 -5.02 -0.55
C HIS A 327 -7.24 -3.84 -0.22
N THR A 328 -7.50 -2.95 -1.14
CA THR A 328 -8.23 -1.68 -0.90
C THR A 328 -9.17 -1.36 -2.05
N SER A 329 -10.32 -0.75 -1.75
CA SER A 329 -11.24 -0.17 -2.72
C SER A 329 -11.87 1.11 -2.16
N SER A 330 -12.25 2.05 -3.02
CA SER A 330 -12.90 3.29 -2.59
C SER A 330 -14.12 3.64 -3.45
N LEU A 331 -15.08 4.31 -2.81
CA LEU A 331 -16.32 4.80 -3.43
C LEU A 331 -16.58 6.23 -2.99
N TYR A 332 -16.81 7.11 -3.95
CA TYR A 332 -17.26 8.49 -3.74
C TYR A 332 -18.73 8.60 -4.12
N ILE A 333 -19.56 8.97 -3.16
CA ILE A 333 -21.02 8.88 -3.26
C ILE A 333 -21.71 9.75 -2.19
N ASN A 334 -22.97 10.11 -2.39
CA ASN A 334 -23.78 10.72 -1.34
C ASN A 334 -24.17 9.67 -0.29
N THR A 335 -23.57 9.77 0.91
CA THR A 335 -23.78 8.79 1.99
C THR A 335 -25.14 8.88 2.67
N VAL A 336 -25.91 9.93 2.42
CA VAL A 336 -27.25 10.11 3.00
C VAL A 336 -28.31 9.45 2.14
N THR A 337 -28.26 9.66 0.83
CA THR A 337 -29.28 9.18 -0.12
C THR A 337 -29.02 7.78 -0.66
N GLU A 338 -27.76 7.36 -0.80
CA GLU A 338 -27.37 6.17 -1.56
C GLU A 338 -26.93 4.99 -0.67
N LYS A 339 -27.63 4.76 0.43
CA LYS A 339 -27.27 3.70 1.40
C LYS A 339 -27.25 2.30 0.77
N GLU A 340 -28.17 2.00 -0.13
CA GLU A 340 -28.28 0.70 -0.81
C GLU A 340 -27.08 0.46 -1.74
N LYS A 341 -26.63 1.49 -2.48
CA LYS A 341 -25.45 1.39 -3.33
C LYS A 341 -24.18 1.17 -2.49
N ILE A 342 -24.08 1.85 -1.33
CA ILE A 342 -22.96 1.68 -0.41
C ILE A 342 -22.92 0.25 0.14
N GLU A 343 -24.07 -0.28 0.58
CA GLU A 343 -24.18 -1.66 1.06
C GLU A 343 -23.82 -2.66 -0.04
N LYS A 344 -24.31 -2.45 -1.25
CA LYS A 344 -23.97 -3.26 -2.42
C LYS A 344 -22.47 -3.22 -2.72
N PHE A 345 -21.82 -2.05 -2.59
CA PHE A 345 -20.38 -1.89 -2.81
C PHE A 345 -19.58 -2.75 -1.85
N TYR A 346 -19.77 -2.67 -0.52
CA TYR A 346 -18.97 -3.49 0.38
C TYR A 346 -19.34 -4.97 0.41
N ASN A 347 -20.52 -5.34 0.03
CA ASN A 347 -20.89 -6.75 -0.12
C ASN A 347 -20.26 -7.38 -1.37
N THR A 348 -19.92 -6.55 -2.37
CA THR A 348 -19.30 -7.02 -3.63
C THR A 348 -17.78 -6.95 -3.59
N MET A 349 -17.21 -5.87 -3.06
CA MET A 349 -15.76 -5.65 -3.11
C MET A 349 -15.01 -6.52 -2.09
N LYS A 350 -14.28 -7.51 -2.58
CA LYS A 350 -13.45 -8.40 -1.74
C LYS A 350 -12.12 -7.74 -1.38
N THR A 351 -12.20 -6.67 -0.59
CA THR A 351 -11.03 -5.93 -0.10
C THR A 351 -11.11 -5.77 1.42
N CYS A 352 -9.97 -5.78 2.11
CA CYS A 352 -9.94 -5.62 3.57
C CYS A 352 -10.14 -4.16 4.01
N ARG A 353 -9.95 -3.21 3.11
CA ARG A 353 -10.21 -1.79 3.29
C ARG A 353 -11.21 -1.32 2.23
N VAL A 354 -12.42 -1.04 2.66
CA VAL A 354 -13.47 -0.40 1.84
C VAL A 354 -13.65 1.01 2.36
N LEU A 355 -13.37 1.99 1.52
CA LEU A 355 -13.32 3.40 1.92
C LEU A 355 -14.43 4.19 1.21
N ILE A 356 -15.14 5.02 1.96
CA ILE A 356 -16.19 5.89 1.43
C ILE A 356 -15.75 7.34 1.56
N ASN A 357 -15.76 8.09 0.46
CA ASN A 357 -15.39 9.51 0.38
C ASN A 357 -14.03 9.81 1.04
N THR A 358 -13.06 8.93 0.83
CA THR A 358 -11.79 8.94 1.55
C THR A 358 -10.64 8.64 0.59
N PRO A 359 -9.52 9.41 0.63
CA PRO A 359 -8.33 9.12 -0.17
C PRO A 359 -7.72 7.77 0.22
N SER A 360 -7.48 6.89 -0.77
CA SER A 360 -7.16 5.49 -0.49
C SER A 360 -5.77 5.28 0.09
N SER A 361 -4.77 6.05 -0.31
CA SER A 361 -3.40 5.91 0.24
C SER A 361 -3.37 6.08 1.74
N GLN A 362 -4.08 7.07 2.25
CA GLN A 362 -4.09 7.42 3.67
C GLN A 362 -5.09 6.57 4.45
N GLY A 363 -6.28 6.35 3.90
CA GLY A 363 -7.32 5.52 4.53
C GLY A 363 -6.97 4.02 4.51
N GLY A 364 -6.33 3.54 3.45
CA GLY A 364 -5.97 2.12 3.31
C GLY A 364 -4.99 1.62 4.36
N ILE A 365 -3.98 2.41 4.71
CA ILE A 365 -3.03 2.04 5.76
C ILE A 365 -3.57 2.29 7.18
N GLY A 366 -4.71 2.96 7.32
CA GLY A 366 -5.36 3.28 8.59
C GLY A 366 -5.21 4.75 8.96
N ASP A 367 -5.40 5.08 10.15
CA ASP A 367 -5.70 6.31 10.87
C ASP A 367 -4.80 7.55 10.64
N ILE A 368 -4.34 7.85 9.43
CA ILE A 368 -3.64 9.12 9.13
C ILE A 368 -4.56 10.34 9.27
N TYR A 369 -5.88 10.17 9.05
CA TYR A 369 -6.87 11.25 9.09
C TYR A 369 -7.94 11.08 10.18
N ASN A 370 -7.59 10.60 11.36
CA ASN A 370 -8.53 10.35 12.44
C ASN A 370 -9.64 9.34 12.10
N PHE A 371 -9.39 8.42 11.19
CA PHE A 371 -10.25 7.24 11.01
C PHE A 371 -10.03 6.28 12.18
N LYS A 372 -11.07 5.62 12.63
CA LYS A 372 -10.94 4.58 13.67
C LYS A 372 -10.40 3.25 13.15
N LEU A 373 -9.87 3.21 11.93
CA LEU A 373 -9.21 2.04 11.38
C LEU A 373 -7.86 1.82 12.06
N ALA A 374 -7.57 0.58 12.38
CA ALA A 374 -6.27 0.23 12.95
C ALA A 374 -5.13 0.48 11.96
N PRO A 375 -4.07 1.21 12.35
CA PRO A 375 -2.93 1.43 11.49
C PRO A 375 -2.21 0.12 11.20
N SER A 376 -1.97 -0.15 9.92
CA SER A 376 -1.23 -1.33 9.48
C SER A 376 -0.51 -1.05 8.16
N LEU A 377 0.73 -1.50 8.06
CA LEU A 377 1.48 -1.62 6.81
C LEU A 377 1.52 -3.08 6.32
N THR A 378 0.70 -3.94 6.93
CA THR A 378 0.43 -5.31 6.48
C THR A 378 -1.08 -5.45 6.32
N LEU A 379 -1.56 -5.38 5.09
CA LEU A 379 -2.97 -5.51 4.75
C LEU A 379 -3.30 -6.97 4.44
N GLY A 380 -4.57 -7.36 4.58
CA GLY A 380 -5.00 -8.74 4.47
C GLY A 380 -5.12 -9.29 3.05
N CYS A 381 -4.17 -8.98 2.16
CA CYS A 381 -4.25 -9.37 0.75
C CYS A 381 -4.43 -10.86 0.51
N GLY A 382 -3.86 -11.72 1.36
CA GLY A 382 -4.04 -13.17 1.27
C GLY A 382 -5.39 -13.70 1.74
N SER A 383 -6.21 -12.88 2.40
CA SER A 383 -7.49 -13.31 2.99
C SER A 383 -8.48 -13.86 1.95
N TRP A 384 -8.39 -13.42 0.72
CA TRP A 384 -9.24 -13.79 -0.39
C TRP A 384 -8.52 -14.66 -1.43
N GLY A 385 -7.30 -15.11 -1.16
CA GLY A 385 -6.50 -15.92 -2.08
C GLY A 385 -5.95 -15.18 -3.29
N GLY A 386 -6.10 -13.86 -3.35
CA GLY A 386 -5.74 -13.08 -4.53
C GLY A 386 -4.24 -12.92 -4.79
N ASN A 387 -3.41 -13.26 -3.82
CA ASN A 387 -1.95 -13.18 -3.91
C ASN A 387 -1.26 -14.54 -3.63
N SER A 388 -2.02 -15.58 -3.69
CA SER A 388 -1.51 -16.95 -3.50
C SER A 388 -0.94 -17.55 -4.78
#